data_eb6b16dbcb385e51bb2f7b318974dfa1
#
_entry.id   eb6b16dbcb385e51bb2f7b318974dfa1
#
_cell.length_a   1.000
_cell.length_b   1.000
_cell.length_c   1.000
_cell.angle_alpha   90.00
_cell.angle_beta   90.00
_cell.angle_gamma   90.00
#
_symmetry.space_group_name_H-M   'P 1'
#
loop_
_entity.id
_entity.type
_entity.pdbx_description
1 polymer ?
#
loop_
_entity_poly.entity_id
_entity_poly.type
_entity_poly.pdbx_seq_one_letter_code
_entity_poly.pdbx_strand_id
1 'polypeptide(L)'
;MYREVRKFANVLKSLGVESGDRITIYLPMVPELMITMLECARLGAIHTVVFSGFSAVSLKDRVEDSGSKIIVTADGGFRKGKLIKLKEIVDESASSVNSVEHVIILRRANNEINLNEKDCIWSDLMSNASEECDAVSLDSVHPLYILYTSGTTGKPKGVLHGTGGYLTHLFSTFEWAFDIKDDDVYFCTADIGWVTGHSYVAYGPLLHGATQVMYEGAPDYPDASRMWSIIQKYNVTIFYTTPTALRMFMKFGDDIPNSFDLSTLRLLGTVGEPINPEVWKWYFNVIGKKQCPIIDTWWQTETGGMMISNLPGIETISLKPGSASQPIPGVDIAVAVSYTHLTLPTTPYV
;
A
#
# COMPACT_ATOMS: atom_id res chain seq x y z
N MET A 1 -14.65 6.21 -8.92
CA MET A 1 -13.51 5.31 -9.19
C MET A 1 -13.75 4.41 -10.42
N TYR A 2 -14.76 3.55 -10.47
CA TYR A 2 -14.98 2.60 -11.60
C TYR A 2 -14.96 3.26 -12.99
N ARG A 3 -15.67 4.39 -13.15
CA ARG A 3 -15.67 5.18 -14.39
C ARG A 3 -14.28 5.70 -14.75
N GLU A 4 -13.54 6.24 -13.79
CA GLU A 4 -12.20 6.79 -14.03
C GLU A 4 -11.18 5.70 -14.41
N VAL A 5 -11.27 4.52 -13.79
CA VAL A 5 -10.45 3.35 -14.16
C VAL A 5 -10.70 2.95 -15.61
N ARG A 6 -11.97 2.90 -16.06
CA ARG A 6 -12.30 2.56 -17.45
C ARG A 6 -11.79 3.60 -18.44
N LYS A 7 -11.96 4.89 -18.11
CA LYS A 7 -11.45 5.99 -18.95
C LYS A 7 -9.93 5.92 -19.08
N PHE A 8 -9.23 5.77 -17.99
CA PHE A 8 -7.77 5.74 -18.02
C PHE A 8 -7.23 4.47 -18.68
N ALA A 9 -7.94 3.34 -18.58
CA ALA A 9 -7.64 2.15 -19.38
C ALA A 9 -7.68 2.42 -20.89
N ASN A 10 -8.65 3.18 -21.36
CA ASN A 10 -8.69 3.60 -22.77
C ASN A 10 -7.58 4.58 -23.12
N VAL A 11 -7.19 5.44 -22.21
CA VAL A 11 -6.00 6.31 -22.38
C VAL A 11 -4.76 5.45 -22.62
N LEU A 12 -4.48 4.48 -21.75
CA LEU A 12 -3.31 3.61 -21.94
C LEU A 12 -3.36 2.81 -23.24
N LYS A 13 -4.54 2.30 -23.63
CA LYS A 13 -4.70 1.65 -24.95
C LYS A 13 -4.36 2.59 -26.09
N SER A 14 -4.77 3.87 -26.02
CA SER A 14 -4.46 4.86 -27.05
C SER A 14 -2.98 5.20 -27.15
N LEU A 15 -2.23 4.99 -26.06
CA LEU A 15 -0.77 5.11 -25.99
C LEU A 15 -0.04 3.80 -26.32
N GLY A 16 -0.75 2.79 -26.85
CA GLY A 16 -0.17 1.54 -27.31
C GLY A 16 0.21 0.57 -26.19
N VAL A 17 -0.41 0.66 -25.01
CA VAL A 17 -0.22 -0.33 -23.93
C VAL A 17 -0.94 -1.62 -24.25
N GLU A 18 -0.22 -2.72 -24.16
CA GLU A 18 -0.70 -4.08 -24.35
C GLU A 18 -0.57 -4.90 -23.04
N SER A 19 -1.25 -6.07 -23.03
CA SER A 19 -1.13 -7.01 -21.91
C SER A 19 0.33 -7.46 -21.75
N GLY A 20 0.85 -7.40 -20.52
CA GLY A 20 2.25 -7.71 -20.20
C GLY A 20 3.19 -6.51 -20.27
N ASP A 21 2.78 -5.35 -20.78
CA ASP A 21 3.57 -4.12 -20.69
C ASP A 21 3.71 -3.66 -19.23
N ARG A 22 4.86 -3.05 -18.90
CA ARG A 22 5.13 -2.54 -17.54
C ARG A 22 4.93 -1.03 -17.49
N ILE A 23 4.28 -0.61 -16.39
CA ILE A 23 3.97 0.80 -16.12
C ILE A 23 4.52 1.16 -14.75
N THR A 24 5.42 2.13 -14.70
CA THR A 24 5.90 2.68 -13.42
C THR A 24 4.95 3.76 -12.92
N ILE A 25 4.57 3.68 -11.65
CA ILE A 25 3.73 4.66 -10.97
C ILE A 25 4.58 5.36 -9.91
N TYR A 26 4.81 6.66 -10.09
CA TYR A 26 5.55 7.51 -9.17
C TYR A 26 4.68 8.70 -8.76
N LEU A 27 3.63 8.40 -7.99
CA LEU A 27 2.61 9.33 -7.53
C LEU A 27 2.60 9.45 -5.99
N PRO A 28 2.17 10.58 -5.45
CA PRO A 28 1.84 10.66 -4.03
C PRO A 28 0.56 9.87 -3.73
N MET A 29 0.15 9.83 -2.45
CA MET A 29 -1.06 9.13 -1.99
C MET A 29 -2.33 9.87 -2.45
N VAL A 30 -2.65 9.79 -3.73
CA VAL A 30 -3.82 10.39 -4.39
C VAL A 30 -4.67 9.31 -5.06
N PRO A 31 -5.98 9.55 -5.28
CA PRO A 31 -6.87 8.57 -5.91
C PRO A 31 -6.36 8.05 -7.26
N GLU A 32 -5.69 8.89 -8.03
CA GLU A 32 -5.14 8.55 -9.36
C GLU A 32 -4.07 7.45 -9.30
N LEU A 33 -3.38 7.29 -8.15
CA LEU A 33 -2.46 6.18 -7.93
C LEU A 33 -3.22 4.85 -7.97
N MET A 34 -4.33 4.74 -7.20
CA MET A 34 -5.16 3.52 -7.18
C MET A 34 -5.86 3.30 -8.54
N ILE A 35 -6.32 4.36 -9.18
CA ILE A 35 -6.92 4.30 -10.52
C ILE A 35 -5.92 3.68 -11.49
N THR A 36 -4.65 4.13 -11.48
CA THR A 36 -3.59 3.61 -12.35
C THR A 36 -3.29 2.12 -12.08
N MET A 37 -3.25 1.70 -10.82
CA MET A 37 -3.06 0.29 -10.48
C MET A 37 -4.20 -0.60 -11.01
N LEU A 38 -5.44 -0.18 -10.80
CA LEU A 38 -6.62 -0.94 -11.18
C LEU A 38 -6.81 -1.01 -12.70
N GLU A 39 -6.42 0.03 -13.43
CA GLU A 39 -6.51 0.00 -14.88
C GLU A 39 -5.43 -0.88 -15.50
N CYS A 40 -4.21 -0.89 -14.94
CA CYS A 40 -3.18 -1.86 -15.33
C CYS A 40 -3.71 -3.28 -15.19
N ALA A 41 -4.31 -3.61 -14.03
CA ALA A 41 -4.94 -4.90 -13.81
C ALA A 41 -6.06 -5.17 -14.83
N ARG A 42 -6.84 -4.14 -15.20
CA ARG A 42 -7.93 -4.26 -16.18
C ARG A 42 -7.46 -4.62 -17.58
N LEU A 43 -6.27 -4.13 -17.97
CA LEU A 43 -5.66 -4.36 -19.28
C LEU A 43 -4.70 -5.56 -19.32
N GLY A 44 -4.38 -6.15 -18.17
CA GLY A 44 -3.31 -7.13 -18.06
C GLY A 44 -1.91 -6.50 -18.15
N ALA A 45 -1.78 -5.19 -18.02
CA ALA A 45 -0.51 -4.53 -17.86
C ALA A 45 0.03 -4.74 -16.42
N ILE A 46 1.33 -4.72 -16.27
CA ILE A 46 2.02 -4.98 -15.01
C ILE A 46 2.46 -3.65 -14.41
N HIS A 47 1.91 -3.27 -13.27
CA HIS A 47 2.37 -2.03 -12.63
C HIS A 47 3.54 -2.24 -11.68
N THR A 48 4.35 -1.20 -11.51
CA THR A 48 5.36 -1.10 -10.45
C THR A 48 5.24 0.26 -9.78
N VAL A 49 4.82 0.25 -8.51
CA VAL A 49 4.70 1.50 -7.75
C VAL A 49 6.03 1.79 -7.06
N VAL A 50 6.52 2.99 -7.26
CA VAL A 50 7.74 3.49 -6.62
C VAL A 50 7.36 4.58 -5.62
N PHE A 51 7.81 4.42 -4.38
CA PHE A 51 7.53 5.40 -3.33
C PHE A 51 7.98 6.81 -3.74
N SER A 52 7.07 7.77 -3.71
CA SER A 52 7.29 9.16 -4.17
C SER A 52 8.35 9.95 -3.39
N GLY A 53 8.88 9.38 -2.31
CA GLY A 53 10.01 9.92 -1.56
C GLY A 53 11.39 9.40 -1.99
N PHE A 54 11.47 8.51 -2.99
CA PHE A 54 12.74 8.01 -3.51
C PHE A 54 13.41 9.02 -4.45
N SER A 55 14.75 8.92 -4.53
CA SER A 55 15.58 9.76 -5.42
C SER A 55 15.44 9.34 -6.90
N ALA A 56 15.89 10.21 -7.79
CA ALA A 56 15.93 9.95 -9.22
C ALA A 56 16.73 8.66 -9.56
N VAL A 57 17.85 8.42 -8.90
CA VAL A 57 18.64 7.19 -9.07
C VAL A 57 17.82 5.96 -8.70
N SER A 58 17.15 5.97 -7.55
CA SER A 58 16.31 4.85 -7.11
C SER A 58 15.10 4.61 -8.02
N LEU A 59 14.53 5.66 -8.61
CA LEU A 59 13.47 5.55 -9.61
C LEU A 59 14.01 4.96 -10.90
N LYS A 60 15.14 5.48 -11.40
CA LYS A 60 15.80 5.01 -12.61
C LYS A 60 16.08 3.50 -12.57
N ASP A 61 16.73 3.03 -11.50
CA ASP A 61 17.07 1.60 -11.35
C ASP A 61 15.84 0.69 -11.54
N ARG A 62 14.68 1.10 -11.02
CA ARG A 62 13.43 0.34 -11.09
C ARG A 62 12.77 0.42 -12.46
N VAL A 63 12.81 1.58 -13.09
CA VAL A 63 12.29 1.78 -14.44
C VAL A 63 13.10 0.99 -15.47
N GLU A 64 14.44 0.98 -15.33
CA GLU A 64 15.32 0.20 -16.20
C GLU A 64 15.13 -1.31 -15.99
N ASP A 65 15.13 -1.78 -14.75
CA ASP A 65 15.01 -3.21 -14.43
C ASP A 65 13.64 -3.77 -14.86
N SER A 66 12.55 -3.02 -14.61
CA SER A 66 11.22 -3.42 -15.08
C SER A 66 11.03 -3.31 -16.59
N GLY A 67 11.85 -2.50 -17.27
CA GLY A 67 11.65 -2.14 -18.67
C GLY A 67 10.33 -1.39 -18.89
N SER A 68 9.97 -0.49 -18.00
CA SER A 68 8.70 0.21 -18.06
C SER A 68 8.57 1.07 -19.30
N LYS A 69 7.41 0.98 -19.97
CA LYS A 69 7.05 1.70 -21.18
C LYS A 69 6.48 3.09 -20.88
N ILE A 70 5.74 3.19 -19.78
CA ILE A 70 5.12 4.45 -19.33
C ILE A 70 5.51 4.73 -17.88
N ILE A 71 5.70 6.01 -17.56
CA ILE A 71 5.76 6.51 -16.19
C ILE A 71 4.55 7.40 -15.95
N VAL A 72 3.78 7.10 -14.88
CA VAL A 72 2.70 7.97 -14.39
C VAL A 72 3.19 8.70 -13.16
N THR A 73 3.18 10.02 -13.20
CA THR A 73 3.70 10.89 -12.13
C THR A 73 2.80 12.11 -11.89
N ALA A 74 3.22 12.99 -11.00
CA ALA A 74 2.58 14.29 -10.78
C ALA A 74 3.59 15.43 -10.99
N ASP A 75 3.08 16.65 -11.22
CA ASP A 75 3.90 17.84 -11.20
C ASP A 75 4.64 18.00 -9.87
N GLY A 76 3.96 17.73 -8.77
CA GLY A 76 4.51 17.70 -7.42
C GLY A 76 3.59 16.99 -6.43
N GLY A 77 4.07 16.83 -5.20
CA GLY A 77 3.33 16.28 -4.07
C GLY A 77 3.70 17.02 -2.78
N PHE A 78 2.98 16.75 -1.71
CA PHE A 78 3.21 17.43 -0.43
C PHE A 78 3.64 16.46 0.67
N ARG A 79 4.72 16.82 1.39
CA ARG A 79 5.14 16.10 2.58
C ARG A 79 5.59 17.07 3.67
N LYS A 80 4.98 17.00 4.84
CA LYS A 80 5.24 17.93 5.97
C LYS A 80 5.18 19.40 5.54
N GLY A 81 4.20 19.77 4.71
CA GLY A 81 4.01 21.13 4.20
C GLY A 81 5.00 21.56 3.12
N LYS A 82 5.94 20.71 2.73
CA LYS A 82 6.92 21.01 1.68
C LYS A 82 6.48 20.41 0.34
N LEU A 83 6.65 21.19 -0.71
CA LEU A 83 6.49 20.73 -2.08
C LEU A 83 7.68 19.82 -2.47
N ILE A 84 7.36 18.63 -2.97
CA ILE A 84 8.30 17.73 -3.63
C ILE A 84 8.01 17.81 -5.12
N LYS A 85 8.98 18.17 -5.92
CA LYS A 85 8.86 18.37 -7.36
C LYS A 85 9.06 17.03 -8.10
N LEU A 86 8.00 16.23 -8.19
CA LEU A 86 8.07 14.86 -8.69
C LEU A 86 8.46 14.80 -10.16
N LYS A 87 7.94 15.72 -10.99
CA LYS A 87 8.29 15.78 -12.43
C LYS A 87 9.77 16.01 -12.65
N GLU A 88 10.42 16.88 -11.88
CA GLU A 88 11.88 17.12 -12.00
C GLU A 88 12.68 15.84 -11.69
N ILE A 89 12.24 15.05 -10.69
CA ILE A 89 12.86 13.76 -10.35
C ILE A 89 12.67 12.75 -11.48
N VAL A 90 11.48 12.72 -12.12
CA VAL A 90 11.22 11.85 -13.26
C VAL A 90 12.07 12.25 -14.46
N ASP A 91 12.21 13.53 -14.75
CA ASP A 91 13.05 14.02 -15.85
C ASP A 91 14.51 13.59 -15.69
N GLU A 92 15.05 13.73 -14.47
CA GLU A 92 16.40 13.27 -14.16
C GLU A 92 16.53 11.75 -14.33
N SER A 93 15.53 10.97 -13.86
CA SER A 93 15.58 9.50 -13.89
C SER A 93 15.38 8.93 -15.29
N ALA A 94 14.46 9.50 -16.08
CA ALA A 94 14.05 8.95 -17.38
C ALA A 94 14.94 9.42 -18.54
N SER A 95 15.79 10.44 -18.35
CA SER A 95 16.60 11.05 -19.42
C SER A 95 17.50 10.05 -20.18
N SER A 96 17.90 8.97 -19.53
CA SER A 96 18.78 7.94 -20.10
C SER A 96 18.10 6.56 -20.26
N VAL A 97 16.79 6.47 -20.00
CA VAL A 97 16.05 5.20 -20.08
C VAL A 97 15.32 5.10 -21.42
N ASN A 98 15.77 4.19 -22.26
CA ASN A 98 15.24 4.06 -23.64
C ASN A 98 13.86 3.41 -23.70
N SER A 99 13.47 2.62 -22.68
CA SER A 99 12.18 1.89 -22.68
C SER A 99 10.98 2.82 -22.48
N VAL A 100 11.18 3.99 -21.89
CA VAL A 100 10.09 4.95 -21.60
C VAL A 100 9.66 5.66 -22.86
N GLU A 101 8.43 5.44 -23.29
CA GLU A 101 7.81 6.07 -24.47
C GLU A 101 6.99 7.30 -24.08
N HIS A 102 6.28 7.24 -22.93
CA HIS A 102 5.43 8.35 -22.45
C HIS A 102 5.59 8.59 -20.95
N VAL A 103 5.41 9.84 -20.55
CA VAL A 103 5.30 10.27 -19.15
C VAL A 103 3.96 10.97 -18.96
N ILE A 104 3.07 10.40 -18.16
CA ILE A 104 1.75 10.96 -17.87
C ILE A 104 1.82 11.76 -16.57
N ILE A 105 1.41 13.03 -16.61
CA ILE A 105 1.60 13.99 -15.53
C ILE A 105 0.26 14.46 -14.97
N LEU A 106 0.00 14.14 -13.70
CA LEU A 106 -1.11 14.68 -12.93
C LEU A 106 -0.77 16.10 -12.41
N ARG A 107 -1.65 17.05 -12.60
CA ARG A 107 -1.56 18.39 -11.98
C ARG A 107 -2.08 18.31 -10.54
N ARG A 108 -1.20 17.92 -9.59
CA ARG A 108 -1.55 17.79 -8.17
C ARG A 108 -1.18 19.02 -7.35
N ALA A 109 0.00 19.57 -7.55
CA ALA A 109 0.52 20.70 -6.80
C ALA A 109 0.37 22.03 -7.56
N ASN A 110 0.11 21.97 -8.86
CA ASN A 110 0.01 23.10 -9.78
C ASN A 110 1.28 23.98 -9.81
N ASN A 111 2.44 23.37 -9.58
CA ASN A 111 3.72 24.05 -9.73
C ASN A 111 4.13 24.12 -11.21
N GLU A 112 5.03 25.04 -11.50
CA GLU A 112 5.64 25.14 -12.83
C GLU A 112 6.46 23.89 -13.13
N ILE A 113 6.31 23.37 -14.33
CA ILE A 113 7.07 22.25 -14.88
C ILE A 113 7.44 22.54 -16.33
N ASN A 114 8.56 21.99 -16.77
CA ASN A 114 8.91 21.95 -18.18
C ASN A 114 8.31 20.68 -18.81
N LEU A 115 7.72 20.81 -19.99
CA LEU A 115 7.19 19.69 -20.75
C LEU A 115 8.20 19.26 -21.82
N ASN A 116 8.44 17.95 -21.91
CA ASN A 116 9.27 17.29 -22.90
C ASN A 116 8.39 16.62 -23.97
N GLU A 117 8.97 16.13 -25.06
CA GLU A 117 8.22 15.50 -26.16
C GLU A 117 7.39 14.27 -25.74
N LYS A 118 7.84 13.53 -24.72
CA LYS A 118 7.17 12.34 -24.21
C LYS A 118 6.06 12.65 -23.17
N ASP A 119 5.91 13.89 -22.77
CA ASP A 119 5.03 14.29 -21.69
C ASP A 119 3.59 14.47 -22.15
N CYS A 120 2.68 13.89 -21.38
CA CYS A 120 1.24 14.01 -21.60
C CYS A 120 0.57 14.47 -20.31
N ILE A 121 -0.35 15.41 -20.39
CA ILE A 121 -1.10 15.88 -19.21
C ILE A 121 -2.30 14.95 -18.97
N TRP A 122 -2.44 14.45 -17.74
CA TRP A 122 -3.52 13.54 -17.33
C TRP A 122 -4.91 14.04 -17.70
N SER A 123 -5.22 15.32 -17.38
CA SER A 123 -6.54 15.90 -17.64
C SER A 123 -6.89 15.92 -19.14
N ASP A 124 -5.90 16.20 -19.98
CA ASP A 124 -6.10 16.31 -21.42
C ASP A 124 -6.39 14.96 -22.05
N LEU A 125 -5.64 13.94 -21.61
CA LEU A 125 -5.89 12.54 -22.01
C LEU A 125 -7.27 12.05 -21.55
N MET A 126 -7.65 12.36 -20.32
CA MET A 126 -8.92 11.93 -19.73
C MET A 126 -10.15 12.62 -20.33
N SER A 127 -9.99 13.85 -20.86
CA SER A 127 -11.10 14.66 -21.33
C SER A 127 -11.91 13.99 -22.45
N ASN A 128 -11.22 13.28 -23.36
CA ASN A 128 -11.79 12.64 -24.53
C ASN A 128 -11.87 11.10 -24.43
N ALA A 129 -11.45 10.53 -23.31
CA ALA A 129 -11.44 9.08 -23.15
C ALA A 129 -12.85 8.51 -22.93
N SER A 130 -13.16 7.41 -23.63
CA SER A 130 -14.41 6.67 -23.46
C SER A 130 -14.53 6.11 -22.06
N GLU A 131 -15.76 6.10 -21.52
CA GLU A 131 -16.08 5.46 -20.25
C GLU A 131 -16.32 3.95 -20.39
N GLU A 132 -16.28 3.43 -21.62
CA GLU A 132 -16.46 2.01 -21.88
C GLU A 132 -15.13 1.33 -22.20
N CYS A 133 -14.77 0.39 -21.36
CA CYS A 133 -13.59 -0.45 -21.51
C CYS A 133 -13.83 -1.76 -20.79
N ASP A 134 -13.89 -2.86 -21.54
CA ASP A 134 -14.01 -4.19 -20.94
C ASP A 134 -12.67 -4.63 -20.33
N ALA A 135 -12.77 -5.41 -19.25
CA ALA A 135 -11.59 -6.04 -18.68
C ALA A 135 -11.14 -7.21 -19.57
N VAL A 136 -9.83 -7.35 -19.75
CA VAL A 136 -9.28 -8.50 -20.45
C VAL A 136 -9.42 -9.78 -19.61
N SER A 137 -9.66 -10.90 -20.28
CA SER A 137 -9.63 -12.21 -19.62
C SER A 137 -8.19 -12.65 -19.50
N LEU A 138 -7.75 -12.96 -18.28
CA LEU A 138 -6.37 -13.34 -17.97
C LEU A 138 -6.31 -14.69 -17.28
N ASP A 139 -5.21 -15.41 -17.46
CA ASP A 139 -4.90 -16.56 -16.61
C ASP A 139 -4.70 -16.12 -15.16
N SER A 140 -5.05 -16.99 -14.21
CA SER A 140 -4.90 -16.70 -12.78
C SER A 140 -3.45 -16.46 -12.34
N VAL A 141 -2.47 -17.02 -13.07
CA VAL A 141 -1.03 -16.81 -12.83
C VAL A 141 -0.46 -15.60 -13.57
N HIS A 142 -1.30 -14.88 -14.35
CA HIS A 142 -0.83 -13.69 -15.06
C HIS A 142 -0.24 -12.69 -14.07
N PRO A 143 0.93 -12.08 -14.37
CA PRO A 143 1.56 -11.07 -13.53
C PRO A 143 0.65 -9.87 -13.27
N LEU A 144 0.59 -9.42 -12.03
CA LEU A 144 -0.19 -8.25 -11.63
C LEU A 144 0.71 -7.03 -11.39
N TYR A 145 1.75 -7.22 -10.59
CA TYR A 145 2.68 -6.14 -10.27
C TYR A 145 4.08 -6.63 -9.92
N ILE A 146 5.04 -5.72 -10.02
CA ILE A 146 6.40 -5.87 -9.53
C ILE A 146 6.61 -4.89 -8.38
N LEU A 147 7.06 -5.37 -7.23
CA LEU A 147 7.44 -4.51 -6.12
C LEU A 147 8.87 -4.76 -5.70
N TYR A 148 9.64 -3.68 -5.60
CA TYR A 148 11.07 -3.77 -5.33
C TYR A 148 11.39 -3.74 -3.84
N THR A 149 12.19 -4.69 -3.39
CA THR A 149 12.78 -4.73 -2.06
C THR A 149 14.24 -4.28 -2.09
N SER A 150 14.76 -3.86 -0.92
CA SER A 150 16.18 -3.58 -0.76
C SER A 150 16.96 -4.90 -0.86
N GLY A 151 17.61 -5.14 -2.00
CA GLY A 151 18.43 -6.33 -2.18
C GLY A 151 19.65 -6.35 -1.25
N THR A 152 20.03 -7.54 -0.79
CA THR A 152 21.25 -7.76 0.02
C THR A 152 22.55 -7.36 -0.71
N THR A 153 22.50 -7.22 -2.03
CA THR A 153 23.63 -6.85 -2.91
C THR A 153 23.66 -5.36 -3.29
N GLY A 154 22.80 -4.53 -2.69
CA GLY A 154 22.71 -3.09 -2.97
C GLY A 154 21.83 -2.73 -4.18
N LYS A 155 21.53 -3.65 -5.08
CA LYS A 155 20.55 -3.43 -6.16
C LYS A 155 19.15 -3.83 -5.72
N PRO A 156 18.10 -3.07 -6.09
CA PRO A 156 16.73 -3.47 -5.82
C PRO A 156 16.42 -4.82 -6.47
N LYS A 157 15.63 -5.66 -5.78
CA LYS A 157 15.12 -6.93 -6.32
C LYS A 157 13.63 -6.81 -6.55
N GLY A 158 13.16 -7.03 -7.78
CA GLY A 158 11.75 -7.06 -8.13
C GLY A 158 11.08 -8.36 -7.69
N VAL A 159 10.07 -8.27 -6.85
CA VAL A 159 9.18 -9.38 -6.50
C VAL A 159 7.97 -9.30 -7.40
N LEU A 160 7.72 -10.35 -8.17
CA LEU A 160 6.60 -10.45 -9.10
C LEU A 160 5.44 -11.20 -8.44
N HIS A 161 4.27 -10.58 -8.38
CA HIS A 161 3.04 -11.20 -7.89
C HIS A 161 2.07 -11.49 -9.03
N GLY A 162 1.49 -12.71 -9.01
CA GLY A 162 0.43 -13.10 -9.95
C GLY A 162 -0.96 -12.67 -9.47
N THR A 163 -1.92 -12.60 -10.39
CA THR A 163 -3.22 -11.98 -10.15
C THR A 163 -4.14 -12.82 -9.26
N GLY A 164 -4.45 -14.06 -9.66
CA GLY A 164 -5.52 -14.84 -9.03
C GLY A 164 -5.21 -15.27 -7.60
N GLY A 165 -4.02 -15.87 -7.37
CA GLY A 165 -3.62 -16.31 -6.03
C GLY A 165 -3.48 -15.14 -5.06
N TYR A 166 -2.87 -14.05 -5.50
CA TYR A 166 -2.72 -12.85 -4.68
C TYR A 166 -4.08 -12.25 -4.28
N LEU A 167 -5.00 -12.04 -5.24
CA LEU A 167 -6.31 -11.46 -4.95
C LEU A 167 -7.17 -12.36 -4.05
N THR A 168 -7.12 -13.69 -4.26
CA THR A 168 -7.82 -14.65 -3.39
C THR A 168 -7.28 -14.61 -1.96
N HIS A 169 -5.95 -14.57 -1.82
CA HIS A 169 -5.31 -14.45 -0.51
C HIS A 169 -5.71 -13.16 0.21
N LEU A 170 -5.72 -12.02 -0.50
CA LEU A 170 -6.13 -10.74 0.09
C LEU A 170 -7.61 -10.70 0.45
N PHE A 171 -8.48 -11.26 -0.39
CA PHE A 171 -9.90 -11.35 -0.10
C PHE A 171 -10.11 -12.07 1.24
N SER A 172 -9.55 -13.28 1.37
CA SER A 172 -9.71 -14.08 2.58
C SER A 172 -9.07 -13.43 3.81
N THR A 173 -7.83 -12.95 3.69
CA THR A 173 -7.13 -12.39 4.85
C THR A 173 -7.70 -11.03 5.30
N PHE A 174 -8.23 -10.22 4.38
CA PHE A 174 -8.89 -8.98 4.74
C PHE A 174 -10.18 -9.23 5.52
N GLU A 175 -11.00 -10.20 5.10
CA GLU A 175 -12.20 -10.62 5.81
C GLU A 175 -11.86 -11.21 7.18
N TRP A 176 -10.94 -12.16 7.21
CA TRP A 176 -10.62 -12.91 8.45
C TRP A 176 -9.95 -12.06 9.53
N ALA A 177 -9.01 -11.19 9.11
CA ALA A 177 -8.24 -10.40 10.07
C ALA A 177 -8.95 -9.12 10.48
N PHE A 178 -9.59 -8.42 9.55
CA PHE A 178 -10.27 -7.15 9.87
C PHE A 178 -11.75 -7.32 10.22
N ASP A 179 -12.31 -8.52 10.00
CA ASP A 179 -13.73 -8.79 10.26
C ASP A 179 -14.64 -7.70 9.67
N ILE A 180 -14.34 -7.33 8.41
CA ILE A 180 -14.91 -6.16 7.74
C ILE A 180 -16.43 -6.23 7.66
N LYS A 181 -17.11 -5.13 7.97
CA LYS A 181 -18.57 -4.95 7.90
C LYS A 181 -18.93 -3.87 6.88
N ASP A 182 -20.16 -3.88 6.41
CA ASP A 182 -20.66 -2.96 5.37
C ASP A 182 -20.58 -1.48 5.78
N ASP A 183 -20.69 -1.20 7.09
CA ASP A 183 -20.68 0.15 7.67
C ASP A 183 -19.29 0.58 8.19
N ASP A 184 -18.26 -0.26 8.02
CA ASP A 184 -16.91 0.08 8.44
C ASP A 184 -16.29 1.20 7.61
N VAL A 185 -15.52 2.03 8.30
CA VAL A 185 -14.59 2.98 7.71
C VAL A 185 -13.17 2.55 8.08
N TYR A 186 -12.47 2.03 7.09
CA TYR A 186 -11.12 1.49 7.23
C TYR A 186 -10.06 2.58 7.01
N PHE A 187 -9.06 2.65 7.88
CA PHE A 187 -7.93 3.55 7.71
C PHE A 187 -6.60 2.84 7.95
N CYS A 188 -5.88 2.61 6.88
CA CYS A 188 -4.49 2.16 6.91
C CYS A 188 -3.54 3.32 6.59
N THR A 189 -2.51 3.51 7.41
CA THR A 189 -1.54 4.61 7.23
C THR A 189 -0.36 4.26 6.33
N ALA A 190 -0.35 3.07 5.74
CA ALA A 190 0.71 2.64 4.85
C ALA A 190 0.67 3.38 3.51
N ASP A 191 1.85 3.72 3.00
CA ASP A 191 2.01 4.22 1.63
C ASP A 191 1.93 3.07 0.63
N ILE A 192 1.26 3.29 -0.51
CA ILE A 192 1.09 2.28 -1.57
C ILE A 192 2.45 1.91 -2.22
N GLY A 193 3.48 2.73 -2.10
CA GLY A 193 4.84 2.38 -2.51
C GLY A 193 5.44 1.18 -1.75
N TRP A 194 4.75 0.67 -0.71
CA TRP A 194 5.12 -0.52 0.05
C TRP A 194 4.07 -1.62 -0.12
N VAL A 195 4.46 -2.87 0.17
CA VAL A 195 3.56 -4.01 0.01
C VAL A 195 2.29 -3.90 0.86
N THR A 196 2.37 -3.32 2.04
CA THR A 196 1.17 -3.08 2.88
C THR A 196 0.18 -2.16 2.18
N GLY A 197 0.66 -1.13 1.51
CA GLY A 197 -0.18 -0.24 0.73
C GLY A 197 -0.82 -0.94 -0.47
N HIS A 198 -0.06 -1.78 -1.21
CA HIS A 198 -0.63 -2.59 -2.29
C HIS A 198 -1.75 -3.49 -1.77
N SER A 199 -1.46 -4.26 -0.73
CA SER A 199 -2.34 -5.33 -0.26
C SER A 199 -3.51 -4.83 0.57
N TYR A 200 -3.26 -3.90 1.50
CA TYR A 200 -4.24 -3.50 2.51
C TYR A 200 -4.61 -2.00 2.48
N VAL A 201 -4.24 -1.28 1.41
CA VAL A 201 -4.83 0.02 1.05
C VAL A 201 -5.48 -0.06 -0.33
N ALA A 202 -4.81 -0.65 -1.33
CA ALA A 202 -5.35 -0.72 -2.68
C ALA A 202 -6.28 -1.93 -2.86
N TYR A 203 -5.74 -3.15 -2.90
CA TYR A 203 -6.50 -4.32 -3.36
C TYR A 203 -7.48 -4.88 -2.32
N GLY A 204 -7.02 -5.20 -1.10
CA GLY A 204 -7.85 -5.84 -0.07
C GLY A 204 -9.16 -5.10 0.23
N PRO A 205 -9.12 -3.81 0.59
CA PRO A 205 -10.34 -3.04 0.85
C PRO A 205 -11.28 -2.97 -0.36
N LEU A 206 -10.74 -2.79 -1.56
CA LEU A 206 -11.55 -2.67 -2.77
C LEU A 206 -12.20 -3.99 -3.21
N LEU A 207 -11.57 -5.13 -2.92
CA LEU A 207 -12.17 -6.46 -3.14
C LEU A 207 -13.45 -6.66 -2.32
N HIS A 208 -13.55 -6.01 -1.17
CA HIS A 208 -14.73 -6.04 -0.29
C HIS A 208 -15.66 -4.83 -0.47
N GLY A 209 -15.33 -3.89 -1.37
CA GLY A 209 -16.09 -2.64 -1.51
C GLY A 209 -16.08 -1.76 -0.26
N ALA A 210 -15.07 -1.91 0.59
CA ALA A 210 -14.97 -1.20 1.86
C ALA A 210 -14.79 0.31 1.67
N THR A 211 -15.43 1.09 2.54
CA THR A 211 -15.14 2.52 2.66
C THR A 211 -13.80 2.70 3.35
N GLN A 212 -12.92 3.50 2.75
CA GLN A 212 -11.58 3.72 3.32
C GLN A 212 -11.13 5.17 3.26
N VAL A 213 -10.27 5.54 4.21
CA VAL A 213 -9.57 6.82 4.22
C VAL A 213 -8.20 6.66 3.59
N MET A 214 -7.90 7.47 2.59
CA MET A 214 -6.58 7.64 2.01
C MET A 214 -6.01 9.00 2.43
N TYR A 215 -4.76 9.04 2.87
CA TYR A 215 -4.13 10.24 3.40
C TYR A 215 -2.79 10.53 2.73
N GLU A 216 -2.67 11.69 2.07
CA GLU A 216 -1.41 12.21 1.58
C GLU A 216 -0.76 13.09 2.65
N GLY A 217 0.33 12.63 3.25
CA GLY A 217 1.04 13.41 4.24
C GLY A 217 1.82 12.59 5.25
N ALA A 218 2.36 13.27 6.25
CA ALA A 218 3.04 12.63 7.37
C ALA A 218 2.10 12.57 8.59
N PRO A 219 2.20 11.50 9.41
CA PRO A 219 1.27 11.27 10.51
C PRO A 219 1.36 12.31 11.63
N ASP A 220 2.43 13.10 11.67
CA ASP A 220 2.73 14.14 12.65
C ASP A 220 2.61 15.57 12.07
N TYR A 221 1.97 15.74 10.90
CA TYR A 221 1.83 17.05 10.27
C TYR A 221 0.35 17.39 10.00
N PRO A 222 -0.10 18.64 10.28
CA PRO A 222 0.66 19.81 10.76
C PRO A 222 1.11 19.71 12.21
N ASP A 223 0.54 18.79 12.98
CA ASP A 223 0.84 18.55 14.39
C ASP A 223 0.51 17.11 14.81
N ALA A 224 0.81 16.76 16.06
CA ALA A 224 0.64 15.42 16.62
C ALA A 224 -0.82 14.93 16.73
N SER A 225 -1.79 15.80 16.51
CA SER A 225 -3.22 15.48 16.57
C SER A 225 -3.77 14.92 15.25
N ARG A 226 -3.00 15.01 14.16
CA ARG A 226 -3.48 14.74 12.79
C ARG A 226 -4.23 13.43 12.65
N MET A 227 -3.66 12.31 13.12
CA MET A 227 -4.31 11.00 12.95
C MET A 227 -5.61 10.89 13.73
N TRP A 228 -5.64 11.42 14.93
CA TRP A 228 -6.83 11.40 15.80
C TRP A 228 -7.95 12.27 15.24
N SER A 229 -7.61 13.43 14.69
CA SER A 229 -8.56 14.29 14.00
C SER A 229 -9.17 13.64 12.74
N ILE A 230 -8.40 12.86 12.01
CA ILE A 230 -8.89 12.07 10.87
C ILE A 230 -9.84 10.97 11.35
N ILE A 231 -9.45 10.21 12.38
CA ILE A 231 -10.28 9.14 12.94
C ILE A 231 -11.63 9.69 13.39
N GLN A 232 -11.63 10.75 14.18
CA GLN A 232 -12.87 11.40 14.64
C GLN A 232 -13.70 11.97 13.49
N LYS A 233 -13.07 12.70 12.55
CA LYS A 233 -13.77 13.38 11.45
C LYS A 233 -14.51 12.42 10.52
N TYR A 234 -13.90 11.26 10.25
CA TYR A 234 -14.42 10.29 9.28
C TYR A 234 -15.05 9.07 9.95
N ASN A 235 -15.22 9.08 11.28
CA ASN A 235 -15.78 7.98 12.05
C ASN A 235 -15.08 6.64 11.74
N VAL A 236 -13.74 6.65 11.73
CA VAL A 236 -12.96 5.47 11.44
C VAL A 236 -13.25 4.37 12.45
N THR A 237 -13.54 3.17 11.96
CA THR A 237 -13.88 2.01 12.79
C THR A 237 -12.72 1.01 12.92
N ILE A 238 -11.83 0.98 11.90
CA ILE A 238 -10.65 0.10 11.87
C ILE A 238 -9.43 0.96 11.60
N PHE A 239 -8.45 0.94 12.51
CA PHE A 239 -7.20 1.69 12.36
C PHE A 239 -5.99 0.75 12.30
N TYR A 240 -5.28 0.77 11.17
CA TYR A 240 -4.14 -0.11 10.87
C TYR A 240 -2.89 0.72 10.61
N THR A 241 -1.86 0.55 11.44
CA THR A 241 -0.66 1.39 11.40
C THR A 241 0.61 0.63 11.80
N THR A 242 1.76 1.31 11.82
CA THR A 242 3.04 0.68 12.17
C THR A 242 3.42 0.92 13.64
N PRO A 243 4.13 -0.01 14.30
CA PRO A 243 4.66 0.21 15.63
C PRO A 243 5.57 1.44 15.74
N THR A 244 6.29 1.80 14.67
CA THR A 244 7.07 3.05 14.63
C THR A 244 6.20 4.29 14.76
N ALA A 245 5.06 4.35 14.09
CA ALA A 245 4.10 5.45 14.24
C ALA A 245 3.53 5.49 15.66
N LEU A 246 3.17 4.33 16.22
CA LEU A 246 2.68 4.24 17.60
C LEU A 246 3.71 4.73 18.63
N ARG A 247 4.98 4.33 18.49
CA ARG A 247 6.07 4.85 19.36
C ARG A 247 6.23 6.37 19.26
N MET A 248 6.04 6.93 18.08
CA MET A 248 6.05 8.39 17.88
C MET A 248 4.85 9.04 18.60
N PHE A 249 3.66 8.49 18.46
CA PHE A 249 2.46 9.02 19.14
C PHE A 249 2.57 8.95 20.66
N MET A 250 3.09 7.86 21.22
CA MET A 250 3.35 7.75 22.66
C MET A 250 4.24 8.87 23.19
N LYS A 251 5.27 9.30 22.42
CA LYS A 251 6.17 10.39 22.83
C LYS A 251 5.47 11.74 22.89
N PHE A 252 4.37 11.93 22.18
CA PHE A 252 3.59 13.16 22.21
C PHE A 252 2.63 13.24 23.42
N GLY A 253 2.47 12.13 24.15
CA GLY A 253 1.65 12.04 25.36
C GLY A 253 0.21 11.62 25.10
N ASP A 254 -0.43 11.16 26.17
CA ASP A 254 -1.78 10.56 26.12
C ASP A 254 -2.89 11.63 26.03
N ASP A 255 -2.61 12.86 26.44
CA ASP A 255 -3.60 13.95 26.42
C ASP A 255 -4.08 14.27 25.01
N ILE A 256 -3.20 14.11 24.00
CA ILE A 256 -3.55 14.40 22.62
C ILE A 256 -4.62 13.42 22.11
N PRO A 257 -4.42 12.10 22.07
CA PRO A 257 -5.48 11.19 21.64
C PRO A 257 -6.71 11.23 22.55
N ASN A 258 -6.56 11.48 23.84
CA ASN A 258 -7.66 11.57 24.78
C ASN A 258 -8.55 12.83 24.57
N SER A 259 -8.09 13.84 23.84
CA SER A 259 -8.88 15.02 23.47
C SER A 259 -9.80 14.80 22.27
N PHE A 260 -9.75 13.64 21.62
CA PHE A 260 -10.58 13.27 20.47
C PHE A 260 -11.56 12.16 20.81
N ASP A 261 -12.72 12.19 20.14
CA ASP A 261 -13.66 11.08 20.20
C ASP A 261 -13.19 9.95 19.28
N LEU A 262 -12.68 8.88 19.88
CA LEU A 262 -12.22 7.68 19.19
C LEU A 262 -13.18 6.49 19.43
N SER A 263 -14.39 6.75 19.91
CA SER A 263 -15.36 5.72 20.31
C SER A 263 -15.89 4.88 19.14
N THR A 264 -15.71 5.34 17.90
CA THR A 264 -16.06 4.58 16.69
C THR A 264 -15.09 3.44 16.40
N LEU A 265 -13.87 3.48 16.95
CA LEU A 265 -12.90 2.41 16.75
C LEU A 265 -13.40 1.11 17.39
N ARG A 266 -13.46 0.05 16.58
CA ARG A 266 -13.80 -1.31 17.03
C ARG A 266 -12.66 -2.31 16.87
N LEU A 267 -11.69 -2.03 15.98
CA LEU A 267 -10.54 -2.89 15.74
C LEU A 267 -9.29 -2.05 15.43
N LEU A 268 -8.19 -2.47 16.02
CA LEU A 268 -6.86 -1.89 15.83
C LEU A 268 -5.93 -2.90 15.17
N GLY A 269 -4.94 -2.44 14.42
CA GLY A 269 -3.98 -3.35 13.81
C GLY A 269 -2.58 -2.77 13.71
N THR A 270 -1.58 -3.67 13.67
CA THR A 270 -0.17 -3.32 13.49
C THR A 270 0.49 -4.15 12.40
N VAL A 271 1.45 -3.54 11.73
CA VAL A 271 2.15 -4.13 10.57
C VAL A 271 3.54 -3.56 10.37
N GLY A 272 4.39 -4.34 9.69
CA GLY A 272 5.65 -3.90 9.09
C GLY A 272 6.87 -4.12 9.97
N GLU A 273 6.70 -4.27 11.27
CA GLU A 273 7.76 -4.59 12.22
C GLU A 273 7.18 -5.19 13.50
N PRO A 274 7.97 -5.92 14.30
CA PRO A 274 7.50 -6.42 15.59
C PRO A 274 7.09 -5.27 16.52
N ILE A 275 5.94 -5.42 17.18
CA ILE A 275 5.50 -4.49 18.21
C ILE A 275 5.96 -4.98 19.59
N ASN A 276 6.64 -4.12 20.36
CA ASN A 276 6.99 -4.48 21.71
C ASN A 276 5.76 -4.40 22.66
N PRO A 277 5.75 -5.19 23.76
CA PRO A 277 4.60 -5.27 24.65
C PRO A 277 4.14 -3.94 25.26
N GLU A 278 5.05 -2.99 25.47
CA GLU A 278 4.71 -1.68 26.03
C GLU A 278 3.90 -0.82 25.07
N VAL A 279 4.32 -0.77 23.79
CA VAL A 279 3.60 -0.06 22.73
C VAL A 279 2.25 -0.72 22.47
N TRP A 280 2.21 -2.06 22.46
CA TRP A 280 0.97 -2.80 22.31
C TRP A 280 -0.02 -2.47 23.45
N LYS A 281 0.44 -2.47 24.73
CA LYS A 281 -0.39 -2.11 25.88
C LYS A 281 -0.88 -0.67 25.82
N TRP A 282 -0.03 0.25 25.39
CA TRP A 282 -0.43 1.64 25.19
C TRP A 282 -1.52 1.74 24.12
N TYR A 283 -1.33 1.10 22.99
CA TYR A 283 -2.29 1.09 21.89
C TYR A 283 -3.65 0.53 22.32
N PHE A 284 -3.64 -0.58 23.05
CA PHE A 284 -4.83 -1.19 23.61
C PHE A 284 -5.53 -0.30 24.65
N ASN A 285 -4.76 0.26 25.61
CA ASN A 285 -5.33 0.98 26.74
C ASN A 285 -5.77 2.40 26.37
N VAL A 286 -4.93 3.13 25.62
CA VAL A 286 -5.13 4.57 25.35
C VAL A 286 -6.01 4.77 24.12
N ILE A 287 -5.69 4.11 23.03
CA ILE A 287 -6.41 4.28 21.76
C ILE A 287 -7.64 3.37 21.71
N GLY A 288 -7.48 2.11 22.01
CA GLY A 288 -8.56 1.11 21.99
C GLY A 288 -9.47 1.12 23.21
N LYS A 289 -9.18 1.97 24.22
CA LYS A 289 -9.96 2.07 25.47
C LYS A 289 -10.24 0.71 26.13
N LYS A 290 -9.33 -0.25 25.98
CA LYS A 290 -9.42 -1.65 26.45
C LYS A 290 -10.60 -2.43 25.86
N GLN A 291 -11.16 -1.97 24.76
CA GLN A 291 -12.33 -2.61 24.09
C GLN A 291 -11.99 -3.13 22.71
N CYS A 292 -11.10 -2.44 21.97
CA CYS A 292 -10.72 -2.83 20.62
C CYS A 292 -9.71 -3.97 20.66
N PRO A 293 -9.97 -5.12 20.03
CA PRO A 293 -8.92 -6.09 19.79
C PRO A 293 -7.82 -5.51 18.91
N ILE A 294 -6.59 -6.03 19.09
CA ILE A 294 -5.45 -5.66 18.23
C ILE A 294 -5.08 -6.88 17.40
N ILE A 295 -5.08 -6.73 16.08
CA ILE A 295 -4.43 -7.67 15.19
C ILE A 295 -2.97 -7.23 14.99
N ASP A 296 -2.04 -8.13 15.28
CA ASP A 296 -0.62 -7.95 14.99
C ASP A 296 -0.27 -8.89 13.83
N THR A 297 0.14 -8.31 12.71
CA THR A 297 0.26 -9.06 11.46
C THR A 297 1.71 -9.23 11.05
N TRP A 298 2.11 -10.46 10.75
CA TRP A 298 3.43 -10.78 10.21
C TRP A 298 3.34 -11.29 8.78
N TRP A 299 4.13 -10.71 7.90
CA TRP A 299 4.25 -11.06 6.49
C TRP A 299 5.36 -10.24 5.81
N GLN A 300 5.61 -10.51 4.53
CA GLN A 300 6.71 -9.92 3.77
C GLN A 300 6.24 -9.49 2.37
N THR A 301 7.06 -8.71 1.68
CA THR A 301 6.82 -8.36 0.27
C THR A 301 6.71 -9.62 -0.58
N GLU A 302 7.54 -10.62 -0.31
CA GLU A 302 7.60 -11.89 -1.03
C GLU A 302 6.34 -12.75 -0.84
N THR A 303 5.63 -12.61 0.28
CA THR A 303 4.37 -13.34 0.53
C THR A 303 3.15 -12.60 0.00
N GLY A 304 3.26 -11.28 -0.20
CA GLY A 304 2.19 -10.44 -0.74
C GLY A 304 1.04 -10.13 0.22
N GLY A 305 0.88 -10.90 1.29
CA GLY A 305 -0.17 -10.72 2.29
C GLY A 305 0.14 -11.43 3.60
N MET A 306 -0.76 -11.34 4.56
CA MET A 306 -0.60 -11.86 5.93
C MET A 306 -0.34 -13.36 5.93
N MET A 307 0.63 -13.78 6.75
CA MET A 307 0.97 -15.18 7.00
C MET A 307 0.65 -15.58 8.44
N ILE A 308 0.81 -14.65 9.37
CA ILE A 308 0.53 -14.84 10.80
C ILE A 308 -0.30 -13.66 11.29
N SER A 309 -1.42 -13.92 11.94
CA SER A 309 -2.27 -12.90 12.59
C SER A 309 -3.29 -13.53 13.51
N ASN A 310 -3.90 -12.73 14.38
CA ASN A 310 -5.23 -13.10 14.91
C ASN A 310 -6.27 -12.88 13.82
N LEU A 311 -7.34 -13.64 13.88
CA LEU A 311 -8.38 -13.65 12.86
C LEU A 311 -9.77 -13.42 13.50
N PRO A 312 -10.08 -12.19 13.97
CA PRO A 312 -11.35 -11.88 14.62
C PRO A 312 -12.59 -12.23 13.78
N GLY A 313 -12.46 -12.22 12.46
CA GLY A 313 -13.55 -12.62 11.55
C GLY A 313 -13.85 -14.12 11.54
N ILE A 314 -12.96 -14.94 12.11
CA ILE A 314 -13.17 -16.39 12.27
C ILE A 314 -13.41 -16.73 13.74
N GLU A 315 -12.48 -16.35 14.60
CA GLU A 315 -12.52 -16.67 16.03
C GLU A 315 -11.78 -15.59 16.85
N THR A 316 -12.39 -15.18 17.95
CA THR A 316 -11.74 -14.28 18.90
C THR A 316 -10.93 -15.12 19.90
N ILE A 317 -9.61 -15.02 19.79
CA ILE A 317 -8.67 -15.70 20.70
C ILE A 317 -8.07 -14.73 21.71
N SER A 318 -7.45 -15.29 22.75
CA SER A 318 -6.77 -14.52 23.77
C SER A 318 -5.58 -13.75 23.16
N LEU A 319 -5.57 -12.42 23.29
CA LEU A 319 -4.53 -11.56 22.75
C LEU A 319 -3.27 -11.61 23.63
N LYS A 320 -2.10 -11.68 23.01
CA LYS A 320 -0.81 -11.66 23.70
C LYS A 320 0.03 -10.48 23.20
N PRO A 321 0.35 -9.50 24.06
CA PRO A 321 1.18 -8.36 23.66
C PRO A 321 2.51 -8.77 23.03
N GLY A 322 2.78 -8.26 21.82
CA GLY A 322 4.02 -8.54 21.08
C GLY A 322 4.03 -9.88 20.33
N SER A 323 2.88 -10.51 20.14
CA SER A 323 2.74 -11.74 19.36
C SER A 323 1.77 -11.55 18.20
N ALA A 324 2.21 -11.93 17.00
CA ALA A 324 1.34 -12.01 15.82
C ALA A 324 0.35 -13.20 15.87
N SER A 325 0.42 -14.01 16.92
CA SER A 325 -0.50 -15.09 17.27
C SER A 325 -0.28 -16.40 16.53
N GLN A 326 -1.01 -16.70 15.46
CA GLN A 326 -1.03 -18.00 14.79
C GLN A 326 -0.96 -17.87 13.28
N PRO A 327 -0.48 -18.92 12.58
CA PRO A 327 -0.55 -18.95 11.13
C PRO A 327 -2.00 -18.87 10.64
N ILE A 328 -2.19 -18.20 9.50
CA ILE A 328 -3.49 -18.21 8.84
C ILE A 328 -3.79 -19.61 8.26
N PRO A 329 -5.08 -19.96 8.00
CA PRO A 329 -5.43 -21.19 7.34
C PRO A 329 -4.66 -21.44 6.04
N GLY A 330 -4.07 -22.63 5.89
CA GLY A 330 -3.28 -23.02 4.73
C GLY A 330 -1.80 -22.63 4.79
N VAL A 331 -1.30 -22.04 5.87
CA VAL A 331 0.10 -21.68 6.04
C VAL A 331 0.74 -22.52 7.15
N ASP A 332 1.81 -23.23 6.80
CA ASP A 332 2.67 -23.93 7.76
C ASP A 332 3.88 -23.05 8.11
N ILE A 333 4.17 -22.94 9.41
CA ILE A 333 5.28 -22.12 9.91
C ILE A 333 6.21 -22.97 10.75
N ALA A 334 7.52 -22.70 10.59
CA ALA A 334 8.55 -23.24 11.46
C ALA A 334 9.45 -22.13 11.98
N VAL A 335 9.76 -22.16 13.27
CA VAL A 335 10.80 -21.31 13.85
C VAL A 335 12.14 -22.03 13.69
N ALA A 336 13.05 -21.44 12.92
CA ALA A 336 14.35 -21.99 12.67
C ALA A 336 15.46 -20.94 12.89
N VAL A 337 16.67 -21.37 13.18
CA VAL A 337 17.85 -20.53 13.23
C VAL A 337 18.62 -20.62 11.89
N SER A 338 19.33 -19.57 11.54
CA SER A 338 19.95 -19.42 10.21
C SER A 338 20.97 -20.52 9.81
N TYR A 339 21.47 -21.28 10.76
CA TYR A 339 22.43 -22.39 10.56
C TYR A 339 21.83 -23.77 10.76
N THR A 340 20.54 -23.87 11.13
CA THR A 340 19.83 -25.14 11.17
C THR A 340 19.04 -25.30 9.89
N HIS A 341 19.38 -26.32 9.10
CA HIS A 341 18.38 -26.93 8.24
C HIS A 341 17.19 -27.36 9.12
N LEU A 342 15.99 -27.43 8.54
CA LEU A 342 14.83 -28.02 9.22
C LEU A 342 15.18 -29.45 9.67
N THR A 343 15.85 -29.57 10.79
CA THR A 343 16.00 -30.82 11.50
C THR A 343 14.82 -30.88 12.45
N LEU A 344 14.10 -31.96 12.40
CA LEU A 344 13.16 -32.32 13.45
C LEU A 344 13.80 -32.01 14.79
N PRO A 345 13.10 -31.39 15.74
CA PRO A 345 13.66 -31.15 17.06
C PRO A 345 14.12 -32.47 17.64
N THR A 346 15.44 -32.62 17.69
CA THR A 346 16.08 -33.82 18.22
C THR A 346 16.06 -33.86 19.74
N THR A 347 15.49 -32.83 20.35
CA THR A 347 15.30 -32.78 21.80
C THR A 347 13.86 -32.37 22.09
N PRO A 348 13.11 -33.20 22.79
CA PRO A 348 11.76 -32.92 23.28
C PRO A 348 11.81 -32.07 24.54
N TYR A 349 12.59 -31.01 24.61
CA TYR A 349 12.78 -30.17 25.77
C TYR A 349 12.95 -28.73 25.28
N VAL A 350 12.07 -27.83 25.59
CA VAL A 350 11.54 -27.50 26.95
C VAL A 350 10.14 -26.99 26.80
#